data_69d25ba42d0ba6b3b1bf5af3b39689de
#
_entry.id   69d25ba42d0ba6b3b1bf5af3b39689de
#
_cell.length_a   1.000
_cell.length_b   1.000
_cell.length_c   1.000
_cell.angle_alpha   90.00
_cell.angle_beta   90.00
_cell.angle_gamma   90.00
#
_symmetry.space_group_name_H-M   'P 1'
#
loop_
_entity.id
_entity.type
_entity.pdbx_description
1 polymer ?
#
loop_
_entity_poly.entity_id
_entity_poly.type
_entity_poly.pdbx_seq_one_letter_code
_entity_poly.pdbx_strand_id
1 'polypeptide(L)'
;LFCLVIAFLIILGGIGYGVTVELYQKHNWKMFSLHAKVALLTTLILLVIGTIVLFFLEYNNENTIGNWDWWHKLIGTFFLSTTSRTAGYTLMDTGALHEASLFFIIILMFLGASPGSTGGGIKTTTFAIIFATVTSIIRGNEEVTLFKRRIEHDLIVKSLAIFYIAAALVVLGTMFLCLTEDFPFIKILFEV
;
A
#
# COMPACT_ATOMS: atom_id res chain seq x y z
N LEU A 1 -13.20 19.02 -1.82
CA LEU A 1 -14.18 18.18 -1.10
C LEU A 1 -14.40 16.86 -1.84
N PHE A 2 -14.68 16.87 -3.17
CA PHE A 2 -14.98 15.69 -3.98
C PHE A 2 -13.85 14.62 -3.87
N CYS A 3 -12.58 15.02 -4.01
CA CYS A 3 -11.43 14.11 -3.91
C CYS A 3 -11.35 13.40 -2.54
N LEU A 4 -11.67 14.11 -1.45
CA LEU A 4 -11.68 13.51 -0.10
C LEU A 4 -12.79 12.47 0.06
N VAL A 5 -13.95 12.70 -0.54
CA VAL A 5 -15.06 11.72 -0.54
C VAL A 5 -14.65 10.46 -1.29
N ILE A 6 -14.04 10.60 -2.47
CA ILE A 6 -13.55 9.47 -3.25
C ILE A 6 -12.45 8.73 -2.46
N ALA A 7 -11.47 9.44 -1.90
CA ALA A 7 -10.42 8.82 -1.09
C ALA A 7 -11.00 8.02 0.09
N PHE A 8 -12.00 8.56 0.77
CA PHE A 8 -12.68 7.87 1.86
C PHE A 8 -13.37 6.57 1.39
N LEU A 9 -14.05 6.62 0.24
CA LEU A 9 -14.68 5.43 -0.34
C LEU A 9 -13.66 4.37 -0.75
N ILE A 10 -12.51 4.78 -1.32
CA ILE A 10 -11.41 3.87 -1.66
C ILE A 10 -10.86 3.21 -0.39
N ILE A 11 -10.63 3.98 0.68
CA ILE A 11 -10.13 3.45 1.94
C ILE A 11 -11.14 2.45 2.54
N LEU A 12 -12.43 2.77 2.55
CA LEU A 12 -13.47 1.86 3.04
C LEU A 12 -13.50 0.55 2.25
N GLY A 13 -13.44 0.63 0.91
CA GLY A 13 -13.38 -0.55 0.04
C GLY A 13 -12.10 -1.37 0.24
N GLY A 14 -10.97 -0.70 0.53
CA GLY A 14 -9.66 -1.30 0.73
C GLY A 14 -9.41 -1.94 2.11
N ILE A 15 -10.20 -1.61 3.12
CA ILE A 15 -10.04 -2.16 4.48
C ILE A 15 -10.50 -3.63 4.56
N GLY A 16 -11.45 -4.04 3.72
CA GLY A 16 -12.01 -5.38 3.71
C GLY A 16 -13.31 -5.51 4.53
N TYR A 17 -14.22 -6.31 3.99
CA TYR A 17 -15.57 -6.45 4.53
C TYR A 17 -15.59 -6.91 6.00
N GLY A 18 -14.78 -7.92 6.35
CA GLY A 18 -14.74 -8.43 7.73
C GLY A 18 -14.31 -7.37 8.74
N VAL A 19 -13.35 -6.51 8.38
CA VAL A 19 -12.89 -5.41 9.23
C VAL A 19 -13.95 -4.31 9.33
N THR A 20 -14.64 -4.00 8.24
CA THR A 20 -15.73 -3.01 8.23
C THR A 20 -16.89 -3.45 9.12
N VAL A 21 -17.27 -4.74 9.10
CA VAL A 21 -18.28 -5.31 10.01
C VAL A 21 -17.82 -5.20 11.47
N GLU A 22 -16.56 -5.52 11.76
CA GLU A 22 -16.02 -5.36 13.13
C GLU A 22 -16.03 -3.90 13.59
N LEU A 23 -15.72 -2.94 12.71
CA LEU A 23 -15.79 -1.51 13.02
C LEU A 23 -17.21 -1.07 13.40
N TYR A 24 -18.20 -1.59 12.69
CA TYR A 24 -19.61 -1.28 12.96
C TYR A 24 -20.12 -1.91 14.26
N GLN A 25 -19.75 -3.17 14.54
CA GLN A 25 -20.24 -3.92 15.70
C GLN A 25 -19.48 -3.62 16.98
N LYS A 26 -18.18 -3.36 16.90
CA LYS A 26 -17.30 -3.22 18.06
C LYS A 26 -16.78 -1.80 18.15
N HIS A 27 -17.19 -1.08 19.18
CA HIS A 27 -16.78 0.32 19.40
C HIS A 27 -15.49 0.46 20.22
N ASN A 28 -14.89 -0.65 20.69
CA ASN A 28 -13.72 -0.62 21.55
C ASN A 28 -12.54 -1.34 20.87
N TRP A 29 -11.39 -0.64 20.72
CA TRP A 29 -10.16 -1.15 20.13
C TRP A 29 -9.70 -2.49 20.73
N LYS A 30 -9.93 -2.68 22.05
CA LYS A 30 -9.54 -3.93 22.73
C LYS A 30 -10.32 -5.16 22.23
N MET A 31 -11.51 -4.96 21.72
CA MET A 31 -12.40 -6.03 21.26
C MET A 31 -12.16 -6.44 19.79
N PHE A 32 -11.34 -5.67 19.04
CA PHE A 32 -11.01 -6.02 17.65
C PHE A 32 -10.17 -7.29 17.57
N SER A 33 -10.41 -8.08 16.53
CA SER A 33 -9.57 -9.22 16.18
C SER A 33 -8.14 -8.78 15.87
N LEU A 34 -7.18 -9.69 15.98
CA LEU A 34 -5.79 -9.42 15.57
C LEU A 34 -5.74 -8.99 14.10
N HIS A 35 -6.52 -9.67 13.25
CA HIS A 35 -6.63 -9.38 11.83
C HIS A 35 -7.08 -7.92 11.58
N ALA A 36 -8.16 -7.48 12.22
CA ALA A 36 -8.67 -6.12 12.07
C ALA A 36 -7.65 -5.06 12.54
N LYS A 37 -6.98 -5.30 13.68
CA LYS A 37 -5.95 -4.38 14.20
C LYS A 37 -4.78 -4.26 13.23
N VAL A 38 -4.29 -5.38 12.71
CA VAL A 38 -3.18 -5.39 11.75
C VAL A 38 -3.58 -4.69 10.45
N ALA A 39 -4.74 -5.01 9.90
CA ALA A 39 -5.24 -4.41 8.67
C ALA A 39 -5.40 -2.89 8.79
N LEU A 40 -6.04 -2.40 9.85
CA LEU A 40 -6.26 -0.97 10.09
C LEU A 40 -4.95 -0.22 10.32
N LEU A 41 -4.07 -0.74 11.17
CA LEU A 41 -2.82 -0.07 11.49
C LEU A 41 -1.89 -0.02 10.27
N THR A 42 -1.74 -1.13 9.55
CA THR A 42 -0.90 -1.18 8.35
C THR A 42 -1.45 -0.25 7.27
N THR A 43 -2.78 -0.23 7.07
CA THR A 43 -3.42 0.70 6.14
C THR A 43 -3.13 2.16 6.52
N LEU A 44 -3.28 2.52 7.79
CA LEU A 44 -3.01 3.87 8.27
C LEU A 44 -1.54 4.26 8.08
N ILE A 45 -0.62 3.36 8.44
CA ILE A 45 0.83 3.60 8.28
C ILE A 45 1.18 3.81 6.81
N LEU A 46 0.70 2.96 5.91
CA LEU A 46 0.97 3.09 4.48
C LEU A 46 0.39 4.39 3.90
N LEU A 47 -0.81 4.80 4.33
CA LEU A 47 -1.39 6.07 3.89
C LEU A 47 -0.57 7.27 4.36
N VAL A 48 -0.19 7.29 5.63
CA VAL A 48 0.58 8.40 6.22
C VAL A 48 1.97 8.48 5.60
N ILE A 49 2.69 7.35 5.56
CA ILE A 49 4.03 7.30 4.95
C ILE A 49 3.94 7.65 3.45
N GLY A 50 2.97 7.07 2.73
CA GLY A 50 2.75 7.36 1.32
C GLY A 50 2.52 8.85 1.06
N THR A 51 1.65 9.47 1.85
CA THR A 51 1.38 10.91 1.74
C THR A 51 2.63 11.75 2.00
N ILE A 52 3.35 11.46 3.08
CA ILE A 52 4.54 12.22 3.48
C ILE A 52 5.64 12.10 2.41
N VAL A 53 5.96 10.88 1.98
CA VAL A 53 7.02 10.65 1.00
C VAL A 53 6.68 11.31 -0.34
N LEU A 54 5.47 11.11 -0.86
CA LEU A 54 5.03 11.74 -2.12
C LEU A 54 4.98 13.26 -2.01
N PHE A 55 4.59 13.80 -0.85
CA PHE A 55 4.60 15.23 -0.61
C PHE A 55 6.01 15.82 -0.75
N PHE A 56 7.02 15.20 -0.14
CA PHE A 56 8.39 15.69 -0.25
C PHE A 56 8.99 15.49 -1.63
N LEU A 57 8.71 14.37 -2.31
CA LEU A 57 9.24 14.09 -3.64
C LEU A 57 8.66 15.03 -4.70
N GLU A 58 7.37 15.36 -4.62
CA GLU A 58 6.69 16.19 -5.62
C GLU A 58 6.59 17.67 -5.23
N TYR A 59 7.09 18.09 -4.06
CA TYR A 59 6.88 19.41 -3.50
C TYR A 59 7.23 20.56 -4.47
N ASN A 60 8.33 20.41 -5.21
CA ASN A 60 8.86 21.39 -6.16
C ASN A 60 8.57 21.05 -7.63
N ASN A 61 7.82 19.99 -7.91
CA ASN A 61 7.52 19.60 -9.28
C ASN A 61 6.43 20.49 -9.87
N GLU A 62 6.82 21.46 -10.67
CA GLU A 62 5.91 22.43 -11.31
C GLU A 62 4.92 21.78 -12.28
N ASN A 63 5.26 20.60 -12.83
CA ASN A 63 4.39 19.86 -13.74
C ASN A 63 3.27 19.10 -13.02
N THR A 64 3.35 18.97 -11.70
CA THR A 64 2.35 18.25 -10.89
C THR A 64 1.73 19.15 -9.83
N ILE A 65 2.31 19.19 -8.63
CA ILE A 65 1.77 19.93 -7.49
C ILE A 65 2.54 21.20 -7.13
N GLY A 66 3.69 21.47 -7.77
CA GLY A 66 4.61 22.55 -7.39
C GLY A 66 3.93 23.92 -7.29
N ASN A 67 2.99 24.22 -8.20
CA ASN A 67 2.27 25.49 -8.25
C ASN A 67 0.99 25.51 -7.41
N TRP A 68 0.70 24.43 -6.66
CA TRP A 68 -0.52 24.36 -5.84
C TRP A 68 -0.30 24.99 -4.46
N ASP A 69 -1.37 25.48 -3.86
CA ASP A 69 -1.37 25.90 -2.47
C ASP A 69 -1.05 24.72 -1.54
N TRP A 70 -0.47 25.00 -0.39
CA TRP A 70 -0.04 23.98 0.57
C TRP A 70 -1.10 22.93 0.90
N TRP A 71 -2.34 23.36 1.12
CA TRP A 71 -3.47 22.47 1.37
C TRP A 71 -3.82 21.59 0.18
N HIS A 72 -3.74 22.13 -1.04
CA HIS A 72 -3.98 21.35 -2.26
C HIS A 72 -2.86 20.33 -2.51
N LYS A 73 -1.61 20.70 -2.21
CA LYS A 73 -0.47 19.76 -2.25
C LYS A 73 -0.69 18.57 -1.31
N LEU A 74 -1.10 18.83 -0.07
CA LEU A 74 -1.35 17.79 0.93
C LEU A 74 -2.52 16.86 0.51
N ILE A 75 -3.63 17.44 0.05
CA ILE A 75 -4.79 16.66 -0.42
C ILE A 75 -4.44 15.86 -1.67
N GLY A 76 -3.69 16.43 -2.61
CA GLY A 76 -3.26 15.76 -3.83
C GLY A 76 -2.37 14.56 -3.56
N THR A 77 -1.37 14.71 -2.70
CA THR A 77 -0.46 13.62 -2.32
C THR A 77 -1.14 12.55 -1.45
N PHE A 78 -2.07 12.95 -0.57
CA PHE A 78 -2.92 12.01 0.17
C PHE A 78 -3.80 11.20 -0.78
N PHE A 79 -4.39 11.85 -1.77
CA PHE A 79 -5.19 11.17 -2.79
C PHE A 79 -4.32 10.22 -3.62
N LEU A 80 -3.13 10.65 -4.05
CA LEU A 80 -2.19 9.82 -4.80
C LEU A 80 -1.75 8.59 -4.01
N SER A 81 -1.45 8.75 -2.72
CA SER A 81 -1.16 7.63 -1.80
C SER A 81 -2.35 6.69 -1.62
N THR A 82 -3.58 7.21 -1.65
CA THR A 82 -4.79 6.40 -1.50
C THR A 82 -5.09 5.62 -2.77
N THR A 83 -5.01 6.29 -3.94
CA THR A 83 -5.35 5.70 -5.24
C THR A 83 -4.34 4.66 -5.69
N SER A 84 -3.06 4.77 -5.30
CA SER A 84 -2.02 3.77 -5.59
C SER A 84 -2.36 2.37 -5.07
N ARG A 85 -3.29 2.25 -4.12
CA ARG A 85 -3.76 0.95 -3.62
C ARG A 85 -4.99 0.45 -4.39
N THR A 86 -4.82 0.27 -5.70
CA THR A 86 -5.72 -0.38 -6.64
C THR A 86 -7.03 0.37 -6.97
N ALA A 87 -7.07 1.71 -6.83
CA ALA A 87 -8.26 2.48 -7.21
C ALA A 87 -8.18 3.05 -8.63
N GLY A 88 -6.97 3.43 -9.11
CA GLY A 88 -6.74 3.86 -10.49
C GLY A 88 -7.26 5.27 -10.86
N TYR A 89 -7.74 6.06 -9.88
CA TYR A 89 -8.13 7.45 -10.12
C TYR A 89 -6.93 8.38 -10.01
N THR A 90 -6.79 9.34 -10.95
CA THR A 90 -5.72 10.32 -10.94
C THR A 90 -6.26 11.74 -10.83
N LEU A 91 -5.56 12.61 -10.09
CA LEU A 91 -5.83 14.05 -10.02
C LEU A 91 -4.79 14.86 -10.82
N MET A 92 -3.70 14.23 -11.18
CA MET A 92 -2.58 14.81 -11.90
C MET A 92 -2.07 13.83 -12.94
N ASP A 93 -1.35 14.32 -13.92
CA ASP A 93 -0.71 13.47 -14.93
C ASP A 93 0.37 12.62 -14.27
N THR A 94 0.17 11.31 -14.25
CA THR A 94 1.13 10.34 -13.71
C THR A 94 2.42 10.32 -14.53
N GLY A 95 2.35 10.65 -15.82
CA GLY A 95 3.52 10.76 -16.69
C GLY A 95 4.45 11.93 -16.37
N ALA A 96 3.95 12.93 -15.63
CA ALA A 96 4.69 14.12 -15.21
C ALA A 96 5.34 14.00 -13.82
N LEU A 97 5.12 12.87 -13.11
CA LEU A 97 5.72 12.59 -11.81
C LEU A 97 7.24 12.35 -11.94
N HIS A 98 7.99 12.67 -10.90
CA HIS A 98 9.40 12.29 -10.81
C HIS A 98 9.55 10.76 -10.80
N GLU A 99 10.65 10.24 -11.39
CA GLU A 99 10.92 8.80 -11.41
C GLU A 99 10.98 8.18 -10.02
N ALA A 100 11.48 8.94 -9.03
CA ALA A 100 11.48 8.50 -7.62
C ALA A 100 10.06 8.34 -7.07
N SER A 101 9.14 9.23 -7.44
CA SER A 101 7.73 9.14 -7.05
C SER A 101 7.05 7.96 -7.73
N LEU A 102 7.30 7.73 -9.02
CA LEU A 102 6.80 6.57 -9.75
C LEU A 102 7.27 5.27 -9.10
N PHE A 103 8.57 5.17 -8.80
CA PHE A 103 9.13 3.99 -8.13
C PHE A 103 8.49 3.75 -6.74
N PHE A 104 8.29 4.82 -5.96
CA PHE A 104 7.64 4.71 -4.67
C PHE A 104 6.16 4.29 -4.79
N ILE A 105 5.44 4.80 -5.80
CA ILE A 105 4.07 4.39 -6.08
C ILE A 105 4.01 2.91 -6.47
N ILE A 106 4.95 2.40 -7.27
CA ILE A 106 5.07 0.98 -7.60
C ILE A 106 5.16 0.13 -6.33
N ILE A 107 5.96 0.55 -5.35
CA ILE A 107 6.05 -0.14 -4.05
C ILE A 107 4.68 -0.13 -3.33
N LEU A 108 3.97 1.00 -3.32
CA LEU A 108 2.64 1.09 -2.72
C LEU A 108 1.60 0.24 -3.46
N MET A 109 1.68 0.14 -4.79
CA MET A 109 0.81 -0.71 -5.62
C MET A 109 1.06 -2.19 -5.34
N PHE A 110 2.32 -2.58 -5.19
CA PHE A 110 2.72 -3.94 -4.80
C PHE A 110 2.20 -4.31 -3.40
N LEU A 111 2.21 -3.35 -2.45
CA LEU A 111 1.62 -3.46 -1.12
C LEU A 111 0.12 -3.08 -1.17
N GLY A 112 -0.69 -3.93 -1.75
CA GLY A 112 -2.09 -3.68 -2.03
C GLY A 112 -3.00 -3.47 -0.82
N ALA A 113 -4.25 -3.92 -0.93
CA ALA A 113 -5.28 -3.71 0.07
C ALA A 113 -5.38 -4.85 1.11
N SER A 114 -6.28 -4.72 2.08
CA SER A 114 -6.49 -5.72 3.14
C SER A 114 -7.20 -6.99 2.62
N PRO A 115 -7.06 -8.14 3.29
CA PRO A 115 -7.78 -9.34 2.93
C PRO A 115 -9.30 -9.15 2.97
N GLY A 116 -10.02 -9.74 1.99
CA GLY A 116 -11.46 -9.58 1.86
C GLY A 116 -11.90 -8.18 1.42
N SER A 117 -10.99 -7.42 0.80
CA SER A 117 -11.26 -6.14 0.15
C SER A 117 -11.37 -6.30 -1.37
N THR A 118 -11.80 -5.24 -2.04
CA THR A 118 -11.85 -5.16 -3.52
C THR A 118 -10.49 -4.95 -4.17
N GLY A 119 -9.44 -4.62 -3.39
CA GLY A 119 -8.12 -4.31 -3.91
C GLY A 119 -7.25 -5.54 -4.16
N GLY A 120 -6.38 -5.46 -5.18
CA GLY A 120 -5.36 -6.45 -5.53
C GLY A 120 -4.09 -6.35 -4.68
N GLY A 121 -2.98 -6.84 -5.23
CA GLY A 121 -1.66 -6.79 -4.62
C GLY A 121 -1.47 -7.69 -3.40
N ILE A 122 -0.27 -7.63 -2.80
CA ILE A 122 0.03 -8.32 -1.55
C ILE A 122 -0.78 -7.71 -0.43
N LYS A 123 -1.47 -8.55 0.33
CA LYS A 123 -2.36 -8.08 1.39
C LYS A 123 -1.60 -7.42 2.53
N THR A 124 -2.18 -6.36 3.10
CA THR A 124 -1.59 -5.60 4.22
C THR A 124 -1.20 -6.50 5.40
N THR A 125 -1.98 -7.53 5.69
CA THR A 125 -1.67 -8.50 6.75
C THR A 125 -0.47 -9.38 6.41
N THR A 126 -0.32 -9.80 5.16
CA THR A 126 0.86 -10.55 4.68
C THR A 126 2.13 -9.71 4.84
N PHE A 127 2.09 -8.45 4.40
CA PHE A 127 3.20 -7.53 4.59
C PHE A 127 3.53 -7.31 6.07
N ALA A 128 2.53 -7.11 6.93
CA ALA A 128 2.73 -6.92 8.36
C ALA A 128 3.39 -8.15 9.03
N ILE A 129 3.01 -9.37 8.62
CA ILE A 129 3.62 -10.61 9.12
C ILE A 129 5.10 -10.69 8.69
N ILE A 130 5.40 -10.41 7.42
CA ILE A 130 6.78 -10.42 6.91
C ILE A 130 7.62 -9.38 7.65
N PHE A 131 7.12 -8.15 7.80
CA PHE A 131 7.81 -7.09 8.50
C PHE A 131 8.05 -7.43 9.98
N ALA A 132 7.05 -8.02 10.66
CA ALA A 132 7.20 -8.50 12.04
C ALA A 132 8.23 -9.63 12.14
N THR A 133 8.25 -10.53 11.16
CA THR A 133 9.23 -11.64 11.11
C THR A 133 10.63 -11.08 10.97
N VAL A 134 10.87 -10.18 10.02
CA VAL A 134 12.19 -9.56 9.82
C VAL A 134 12.65 -8.81 11.08
N THR A 135 11.76 -8.02 11.68
CA THR A 135 12.09 -7.27 12.91
C THR A 135 12.35 -8.19 14.11
N SER A 136 11.64 -9.33 14.22
CA SER A 136 11.85 -10.33 15.26
C SER A 136 13.22 -11.00 15.13
N ILE A 137 13.59 -11.37 13.91
CA ILE A 137 14.91 -11.96 13.61
C ILE A 137 16.04 -10.99 13.93
N ILE A 138 15.93 -9.72 13.51
CA ILE A 138 16.94 -8.68 13.78
C ILE A 138 17.12 -8.47 15.30
N ARG A 139 16.04 -8.59 16.07
CA ARG A 139 16.07 -8.46 17.53
C ARG A 139 16.50 -9.72 18.27
N GLY A 140 16.78 -10.82 17.58
CA GLY A 140 17.17 -12.11 18.15
C GLY A 140 16.04 -12.82 18.91
N ASN A 141 14.77 -12.49 18.63
CA ASN A 141 13.65 -13.17 19.25
C ASN A 141 13.37 -14.49 18.52
N GLU A 142 13.17 -15.57 19.28
CA GLU A 142 12.81 -16.88 18.72
C GLU A 142 11.36 -16.92 18.18
N GLU A 143 10.49 -16.11 18.70
CA GLU A 143 9.07 -16.08 18.33
C GLU A 143 8.66 -14.76 17.68
N VAL A 144 7.88 -14.86 16.60
CA VAL A 144 7.27 -13.69 15.96
C VAL A 144 5.97 -13.35 16.67
N THR A 145 5.88 -12.15 17.24
CA THR A 145 4.68 -11.68 17.94
C THR A 145 4.13 -10.40 17.34
N LEU A 146 2.81 -10.33 17.17
CA LEU A 146 2.07 -9.12 16.82
C LEU A 146 0.99 -8.86 17.87
N PHE A 147 0.95 -7.66 18.43
CA PHE A 147 0.00 -7.28 19.50
C PHE A 147 -0.02 -8.26 20.68
N LYS A 148 1.16 -8.74 21.10
CA LYS A 148 1.34 -9.74 22.18
C LYS A 148 0.71 -11.12 21.86
N ARG A 149 0.45 -11.42 20.60
CA ARG A 149 0.01 -12.75 20.16
C ARG A 149 1.08 -13.35 19.27
N ARG A 150 1.39 -14.62 19.51
CA ARG A 150 2.32 -15.41 18.70
C ARG A 150 1.70 -15.67 17.33
N ILE A 151 2.50 -15.53 16.28
CA ILE A 151 2.14 -15.87 14.91
C ILE A 151 2.58 -17.31 14.65
N GLU A 152 1.68 -18.12 14.12
CA GLU A 152 1.99 -19.50 13.75
C GLU A 152 3.00 -19.54 12.62
N HIS A 153 3.93 -20.49 12.71
CA HIS A 153 5.01 -20.66 11.71
C HIS A 153 4.45 -20.87 10.29
N ASP A 154 3.37 -21.62 10.15
CA ASP A 154 2.68 -21.85 8.88
C ASP A 154 2.21 -20.56 8.20
N LEU A 155 1.74 -19.58 8.98
CA LEU A 155 1.34 -18.28 8.46
C LEU A 155 2.52 -17.47 7.96
N ILE A 156 3.66 -17.58 8.63
CA ILE A 156 4.91 -16.92 8.21
C ILE A 156 5.37 -17.50 6.86
N VAL A 157 5.46 -18.84 6.77
CA VAL A 157 5.89 -19.52 5.53
C VAL A 157 4.95 -19.20 4.36
N LYS A 158 3.63 -19.26 4.58
CA LYS A 158 2.63 -18.89 3.56
C LYS A 158 2.77 -17.43 3.13
N SER A 159 3.01 -16.52 4.07
CA SER A 159 3.20 -15.09 3.77
C SER A 159 4.45 -14.85 2.91
N LEU A 160 5.55 -15.53 3.22
CA LEU A 160 6.77 -15.47 2.43
C LEU A 160 6.56 -16.08 1.03
N ALA A 161 5.88 -17.22 0.93
CA ALA A 161 5.58 -17.85 -0.36
C ALA A 161 4.76 -16.92 -1.27
N ILE A 162 3.71 -16.28 -0.71
CA ILE A 162 2.90 -15.30 -1.46
C ILE A 162 3.76 -14.13 -1.94
N PHE A 163 4.65 -13.61 -1.09
CA PHE A 163 5.54 -12.51 -1.44
C PHE A 163 6.48 -12.89 -2.60
N TYR A 164 7.13 -14.04 -2.51
CA TYR A 164 8.06 -14.51 -3.56
C TYR A 164 7.35 -14.77 -4.88
N ILE A 165 6.17 -15.39 -4.86
CA ILE A 165 5.38 -15.64 -6.08
C ILE A 165 4.96 -14.32 -6.71
N ALA A 166 4.45 -13.38 -5.94
CA ALA A 166 4.06 -12.06 -6.44
C ALA A 166 5.25 -11.30 -7.04
N ALA A 167 6.40 -11.28 -6.34
CA ALA A 167 7.62 -10.66 -6.83
C ALA A 167 8.11 -11.32 -8.13
N ALA A 168 8.08 -12.65 -8.22
CA ALA A 168 8.45 -13.39 -9.42
C ALA A 168 7.52 -13.06 -10.61
N LEU A 169 6.22 -12.92 -10.37
CA LEU A 169 5.26 -12.55 -11.42
C LEU A 169 5.52 -11.13 -11.94
N VAL A 170 5.80 -10.16 -11.04
CA VAL A 170 6.16 -8.80 -11.44
C VAL A 170 7.45 -8.80 -12.27
N VAL A 171 8.48 -9.51 -11.84
CA VAL A 171 9.74 -9.60 -12.59
C VAL A 171 9.53 -10.24 -13.96
N LEU A 172 8.83 -11.36 -14.04
CA LEU A 172 8.57 -12.04 -15.31
C LEU A 172 7.69 -11.19 -16.25
N GLY A 173 6.64 -10.57 -15.72
CA GLY A 173 5.78 -9.65 -16.48
C GLY A 173 6.56 -8.46 -17.04
N THR A 174 7.39 -7.82 -16.19
CA THR A 174 8.24 -6.71 -16.62
C THR A 174 9.23 -7.15 -17.70
N MET A 175 9.89 -8.32 -17.54
CA MET A 175 10.81 -8.85 -18.56
C MET A 175 10.08 -9.09 -19.88
N PHE A 176 8.88 -9.68 -19.84
CA PHE A 176 8.10 -9.93 -21.04
C PHE A 176 7.72 -8.64 -21.76
N LEU A 177 7.21 -7.64 -21.03
CA LEU A 177 6.83 -6.35 -21.62
C LEU A 177 8.04 -5.55 -22.12
N CYS A 178 9.20 -5.64 -21.47
CA CYS A 178 10.44 -5.04 -22.01
C CYS A 178 10.89 -5.62 -23.35
N LEU A 179 10.45 -6.84 -23.69
CA LEU A 179 10.76 -7.46 -25.00
C LEU A 179 9.74 -7.09 -26.09
N THR A 180 8.52 -6.71 -25.69
CA THR A 180 7.42 -6.44 -26.63
C THR A 180 7.12 -4.96 -26.82
N GLU A 181 7.47 -4.11 -25.83
CA GLU A 181 7.14 -2.70 -25.79
C GLU A 181 8.38 -1.82 -25.72
N ASP A 182 8.40 -0.75 -26.51
CA ASP A 182 9.52 0.19 -26.59
C ASP A 182 9.29 1.43 -25.69
N PHE A 183 9.11 1.17 -24.38
CA PHE A 183 8.94 2.21 -23.36
C PHE A 183 10.07 2.19 -22.33
N PRO A 184 10.33 3.33 -21.63
CA PRO A 184 11.26 3.37 -20.50
C PRO A 184 10.92 2.34 -19.43
N PHE A 185 11.95 1.67 -18.89
CA PHE A 185 11.79 0.59 -17.91
C PHE A 185 10.85 0.93 -16.74
N ILE A 186 10.93 2.16 -16.20
CA ILE A 186 10.10 2.58 -15.06
C ILE A 186 8.60 2.62 -15.42
N LYS A 187 8.27 2.99 -16.68
CA LYS A 187 6.89 3.00 -17.17
C LYS A 187 6.35 1.58 -17.33
N ILE A 188 7.18 0.69 -17.88
CA ILE A 188 6.83 -0.74 -18.01
C ILE A 188 6.59 -1.36 -16.63
N LEU A 189 7.48 -1.10 -15.68
CA LEU A 189 7.35 -1.61 -14.32
C LEU A 189 6.10 -1.04 -13.59
N PHE A 190 5.69 0.18 -13.94
CA PHE A 190 4.50 0.81 -13.38
C PHE A 190 3.21 0.18 -13.89
N GLU A 191 3.18 -0.30 -15.14
CA GLU A 191 2.01 -0.94 -15.75
C GLU A 191 1.82 -2.41 -15.30
N VAL A 192 2.90 -3.11 -14.92
CA VAL A 192 2.88 -4.49 -14.43
C VAL A 192 2.35 -4.60 -13.01
#